data_b8be766393caaf883c85df1f6cb9b48c
#
_entry.id   b8be766393caaf883c85df1f6cb9b48c
#
_cell.length_a   1.000
_cell.length_b   1.000
_cell.length_c   1.000
_cell.angle_alpha   90.00
_cell.angle_beta   90.00
_cell.angle_gamma   90.00
#
_symmetry.space_group_name_H-M   'P 1'
#
loop_
_entity.id
_entity.type
_entity.pdbx_description
1 polymer ?
#
loop_
_entity_poly.entity_id
_entity_poly.type
_entity_poly.pdbx_seq_one_letter_code
_entity_poly.pdbx_strand_id
1 'polypeptide(L)'
;FPTRRSSDLRDLNLFDFDRAAKISGSGFPLYTNRGAKLERALINYMLDLHSLEFGYVEIFPPFLVNSKSPKTTGNLPKFSEDMYQIENDNLWLIPTAEVPITNMHKDEIISEKNLPIKYVSYSACFRREAGSHGKDTRGLLRLHQFNKVELVQFVHPESSYERLEQLVKDAEDILKALGLHYRVINLCTGDLSFSAAK
;
A
#
# COMPACT_ATOMS: atom_id res chain seq x y z
N PHE A 1 8.54 13.99 -17.90
CA PHE A 1 8.20 14.96 -16.86
C PHE A 1 9.41 15.16 -15.99
N PRO A 2 9.82 16.42 -15.70
CA PRO A 2 10.86 16.63 -14.73
C PRO A 2 10.38 16.05 -13.40
N THR A 3 11.08 15.04 -12.91
CA THR A 3 10.92 14.56 -11.52
C THR A 3 11.14 15.79 -10.65
N ARG A 4 10.09 16.30 -10.03
CA ARG A 4 10.21 17.42 -9.09
C ARG A 4 11.21 16.97 -8.03
N ARG A 5 12.33 17.70 -7.99
CA ARG A 5 13.47 17.34 -7.15
C ARG A 5 13.04 17.41 -5.69
N SER A 6 13.66 16.62 -4.84
CA SER A 6 13.48 16.70 -3.38
C SER A 6 13.69 18.14 -2.83
N SER A 7 14.39 19.00 -3.58
CA SER A 7 14.49 20.44 -3.33
C SER A 7 13.14 21.13 -3.29
N ASP A 8 12.24 20.88 -4.26
CA ASP A 8 10.95 21.55 -4.35
C ASP A 8 10.08 21.25 -3.12
N LEU A 9 10.16 20.03 -2.60
CA LEU A 9 9.43 19.60 -1.39
C LEU A 9 9.96 20.30 -0.12
N ARG A 10 11.27 20.55 -0.07
CA ARG A 10 11.91 21.31 1.01
C ARG A 10 11.58 22.78 0.94
N ASP A 11 11.69 23.39 -0.24
CA ASP A 11 11.45 24.83 -0.50
C ASP A 11 10.00 25.21 -0.19
N LEU A 12 9.06 24.29 -0.41
CA LEU A 12 7.65 24.44 -0.04
C LEU A 12 7.34 24.09 1.43
N ASN A 13 8.33 23.68 2.22
CA ASN A 13 8.17 23.24 3.61
C ASN A 13 7.12 22.12 3.78
N LEU A 14 7.04 21.20 2.82
CA LEU A 14 6.14 20.06 2.89
C LEU A 14 6.76 18.87 3.65
N PHE A 15 8.10 18.77 3.63
CA PHE A 15 8.88 17.69 4.24
C PHE A 15 10.13 18.22 4.93
N ASP A 16 10.51 17.57 6.03
CA ASP A 16 11.76 17.81 6.73
C ASP A 16 12.58 16.50 6.78
N PHE A 17 13.38 16.27 5.76
CA PHE A 17 14.19 15.07 5.65
C PHE A 17 15.35 15.04 6.66
N ASP A 18 15.86 16.20 7.04
CA ASP A 18 16.99 16.29 7.97
C ASP A 18 16.57 15.94 9.40
N ARG A 19 15.39 16.39 9.84
CA ARG A 19 14.80 15.97 11.11
C ARG A 19 14.30 14.53 11.07
N ALA A 20 13.74 14.07 9.96
CA ALA A 20 13.37 12.68 9.79
C ALA A 20 14.56 11.74 9.97
N ALA A 21 15.72 12.07 9.38
CA ALA A 21 16.94 11.29 9.51
C ALA A 21 17.46 11.24 10.96
N LYS A 22 17.28 12.30 11.75
CA LYS A 22 17.62 12.29 13.18
C LYS A 22 16.74 11.35 14.00
N ILE A 23 15.47 11.17 13.59
CA ILE A 23 14.49 10.36 14.31
C ILE A 23 14.66 8.87 13.96
N SER A 24 14.78 8.55 12.68
CA SER A 24 14.66 7.17 12.20
C SER A 24 15.72 6.75 11.18
N GLY A 25 16.66 7.65 10.84
CA GLY A 25 17.60 7.40 9.74
C GLY A 25 17.08 7.84 8.38
N SER A 26 17.81 7.52 7.32
CA SER A 26 17.43 7.84 5.94
C SER A 26 16.25 6.98 5.47
N GLY A 27 15.49 7.47 4.49
CA GLY A 27 14.38 6.71 3.91
C GLY A 27 13.07 6.76 4.69
N PHE A 28 12.98 7.55 5.76
CA PHE A 28 11.74 7.85 6.46
C PHE A 28 11.29 9.28 6.17
N PRO A 29 10.01 9.52 5.84
CA PRO A 29 9.51 10.85 5.59
C PRO A 29 9.04 11.52 6.89
N LEU A 30 9.29 12.82 7.04
CA LEU A 30 8.64 13.66 8.02
C LEU A 30 7.82 14.72 7.29
N TYR A 31 6.53 14.50 7.24
CA TYR A 31 5.59 15.46 6.65
C TYR A 31 5.40 16.65 7.59
N THR A 32 5.44 17.86 7.07
CA THR A 32 5.28 19.09 7.86
C THR A 32 4.19 19.99 7.29
N ASN A 33 3.59 20.80 8.13
CA ASN A 33 2.64 21.84 7.73
C ASN A 33 1.60 21.40 6.67
N ARG A 34 1.70 22.01 5.46
CA ARG A 34 0.82 21.69 4.33
C ARG A 34 1.04 20.27 3.80
N GLY A 35 2.24 19.72 3.90
CA GLY A 35 2.54 18.34 3.52
C GLY A 35 1.74 17.34 4.35
N ALA A 36 1.74 17.49 5.68
CA ALA A 36 0.95 16.63 6.56
C ALA A 36 -0.57 16.77 6.34
N LYS A 37 -1.03 18.00 6.05
CA LYS A 37 -2.45 18.23 5.72
C LYS A 37 -2.84 17.60 4.39
N LEU A 38 -1.97 17.71 3.37
CA LEU A 38 -2.21 17.13 2.04
C LEU A 38 -2.26 15.60 2.13
N GLU A 39 -1.31 14.99 2.82
CA GLU A 39 -1.28 13.53 3.01
C GLU A 39 -2.58 13.03 3.64
N ARG A 40 -3.02 13.65 4.73
CA ARG A 40 -4.27 13.31 5.39
C ARG A 40 -5.49 13.54 4.49
N ALA A 41 -5.51 14.64 3.73
CA ALA A 41 -6.61 14.95 2.82
C ALA A 41 -6.71 13.92 1.69
N LEU A 42 -5.58 13.47 1.14
CA LEU A 42 -5.54 12.42 0.10
C LEU A 42 -6.01 11.07 0.64
N ILE A 43 -5.57 10.70 1.85
CA ILE A 43 -6.02 9.46 2.50
C ILE A 43 -7.54 9.48 2.69
N ASN A 44 -8.08 10.53 3.30
CA ASN A 44 -9.52 10.65 3.52
C ASN A 44 -10.29 10.64 2.20
N TYR A 45 -9.84 11.41 1.22
CA TYR A 45 -10.48 11.47 -0.09
C TYR A 45 -10.57 10.09 -0.77
N MET A 46 -9.47 9.32 -0.75
CA MET A 46 -9.46 7.98 -1.33
C MET A 46 -10.37 7.01 -0.57
N LEU A 47 -10.37 7.07 0.76
CA LEU A 47 -11.26 6.24 1.59
C LEU A 47 -12.73 6.59 1.34
N ASP A 48 -13.06 7.89 1.38
CA ASP A 48 -14.43 8.36 1.18
C ASP A 48 -14.97 8.00 -0.20
N LEU A 49 -14.19 8.22 -1.27
CA LEU A 49 -14.62 7.89 -2.62
C LEU A 49 -14.91 6.38 -2.78
N HIS A 50 -14.03 5.53 -2.28
CA HIS A 50 -14.22 4.09 -2.40
C HIS A 50 -15.34 3.57 -1.51
N SER A 51 -15.48 4.08 -0.29
CA SER A 51 -16.51 3.61 0.63
C SER A 51 -17.90 4.14 0.31
N LEU A 52 -18.02 5.42 -0.05
CA LEU A 52 -19.32 6.06 -0.26
C LEU A 52 -19.87 5.83 -1.68
N GLU A 53 -18.99 5.78 -2.69
CA GLU A 53 -19.44 5.74 -4.08
C GLU A 53 -19.26 4.37 -4.75
N PHE A 54 -18.19 3.64 -4.40
CA PHE A 54 -17.89 2.36 -5.05
C PHE A 54 -18.26 1.13 -4.23
N GLY A 55 -18.86 1.34 -3.04
CA GLY A 55 -19.42 0.27 -2.21
C GLY A 55 -18.34 -0.63 -1.55
N TYR A 56 -17.18 -0.08 -1.26
CA TYR A 56 -16.19 -0.74 -0.42
C TYR A 56 -16.53 -0.53 1.06
N VAL A 57 -16.28 -1.55 1.87
CA VAL A 57 -16.34 -1.44 3.33
C VAL A 57 -14.97 -1.00 3.82
N GLU A 58 -14.92 0.11 4.55
CA GLU A 58 -13.69 0.60 5.15
C GLU A 58 -13.24 -0.27 6.32
N ILE A 59 -11.97 -0.68 6.31
CA ILE A 59 -11.33 -1.46 7.36
C ILE A 59 -10.09 -0.74 7.86
N PHE A 60 -9.92 -0.66 9.17
CA PHE A 60 -8.70 -0.16 9.80
C PHE A 60 -8.01 -1.29 10.57
N PRO A 61 -7.05 -1.99 9.94
CA PRO A 61 -6.42 -3.17 10.50
C PRO A 61 -5.27 -2.83 11.45
N PRO A 62 -4.82 -3.76 12.28
CA PRO A 62 -3.56 -3.64 12.99
C PRO A 62 -2.37 -3.63 12.01
N PHE A 63 -1.36 -2.81 12.30
CA PHE A 63 -0.13 -2.74 11.49
C PHE A 63 0.94 -3.73 11.93
N LEU A 64 0.72 -4.41 13.05
CA LEU A 64 1.51 -5.52 13.54
C LEU A 64 0.73 -6.81 13.38
N VAL A 65 1.31 -7.79 12.73
CA VAL A 65 0.69 -9.09 12.46
C VAL A 65 1.58 -10.24 12.94
N ASN A 66 0.96 -11.36 13.33
CA ASN A 66 1.72 -12.56 13.65
C ASN A 66 2.38 -13.15 12.39
N SER A 67 3.40 -13.99 12.57
CA SER A 67 4.18 -14.58 11.46
C SER A 67 3.37 -15.46 10.49
N LYS A 68 2.18 -15.93 10.88
CA LYS A 68 1.32 -16.72 10.02
C LYS A 68 0.70 -15.88 8.90
N SER A 69 0.30 -14.64 9.19
CA SER A 69 -0.37 -13.75 8.22
C SER A 69 0.49 -13.44 6.98
N PRO A 70 1.74 -12.98 7.08
CA PRO A 70 2.56 -12.77 5.89
C PRO A 70 2.98 -14.06 5.18
N LYS A 71 2.87 -15.22 5.83
CA LYS A 71 3.08 -16.52 5.15
C LYS A 71 1.92 -16.85 4.22
N THR A 72 0.69 -16.61 4.64
CA THR A 72 -0.51 -16.91 3.82
C THR A 72 -0.63 -15.99 2.61
N THR A 73 -0.10 -14.76 2.66
CA THR A 73 -0.05 -13.83 1.52
C THR A 73 1.22 -13.95 0.68
N GLY A 74 2.10 -14.92 0.99
CA GLY A 74 3.32 -15.18 0.22
C GLY A 74 4.48 -14.20 0.48
N ASN A 75 4.34 -13.26 1.42
CA ASN A 75 5.44 -12.35 1.77
C ASN A 75 6.57 -13.09 2.48
N LEU A 76 6.26 -14.04 3.35
CA LEU A 76 7.23 -14.91 4.00
C LEU A 76 7.20 -16.31 3.41
N PRO A 77 8.33 -17.00 3.32
CA PRO A 77 9.68 -16.57 3.75
C PRO A 77 10.43 -15.71 2.72
N LYS A 78 9.93 -15.59 1.48
CA LYS A 78 10.65 -15.04 0.32
C LYS A 78 11.17 -13.61 0.55
N PHE A 79 10.37 -12.75 1.17
CA PHE A 79 10.69 -11.34 1.41
C PHE A 79 11.03 -11.04 2.88
N SER A 80 11.54 -12.03 3.63
CA SER A 80 11.90 -11.84 5.05
C SER A 80 12.92 -10.72 5.27
N GLU A 81 13.87 -10.54 4.35
CA GLU A 81 14.89 -9.49 4.41
C GLU A 81 14.31 -8.09 4.18
N ASP A 82 13.18 -7.99 3.47
CA ASP A 82 12.48 -6.73 3.19
C ASP A 82 11.46 -6.36 4.26
N MET A 83 11.18 -7.22 5.22
CA MET A 83 10.20 -6.98 6.29
C MET A 83 10.87 -6.63 7.61
N TYR A 84 10.22 -5.79 8.41
CA TYR A 84 10.61 -5.49 9.78
C TYR A 84 9.97 -6.49 10.74
N GLN A 85 10.80 -7.16 11.52
CA GLN A 85 10.38 -8.12 12.54
C GLN A 85 10.60 -7.54 13.95
N ILE A 86 9.66 -7.82 14.86
CA ILE A 86 9.80 -7.65 16.30
C ILE A 86 10.02 -9.06 16.87
N GLU A 87 11.30 -9.39 17.09
CA GLU A 87 11.72 -10.77 17.38
C GLU A 87 11.09 -11.33 18.66
N ASN A 88 11.08 -10.54 19.74
CA ASN A 88 10.61 -10.98 21.06
C ASN A 88 9.13 -11.36 21.09
N ASP A 89 8.31 -10.72 20.23
CA ASP A 89 6.85 -10.91 20.21
C ASP A 89 6.40 -11.78 19.03
N ASN A 90 7.32 -12.21 18.17
CA ASN A 90 7.02 -12.89 16.90
C ASN A 90 6.00 -12.12 16.04
N LEU A 91 6.11 -10.80 16.05
CA LEU A 91 5.29 -9.89 15.27
C LEU A 91 6.08 -9.26 14.12
N TRP A 92 5.36 -8.87 13.10
CA TRP A 92 5.90 -8.27 11.89
C TRP A 92 5.15 -6.99 11.56
N LEU A 93 5.86 -5.92 11.21
CA LEU A 93 5.27 -4.74 10.62
C LEU A 93 4.79 -5.05 9.20
N ILE A 94 3.59 -4.64 8.86
CA ILE A 94 3.00 -4.94 7.54
C ILE A 94 3.69 -4.18 6.42
N PRO A 95 4.02 -4.83 5.29
CA PRO A 95 4.50 -4.15 4.09
C PRO A 95 3.36 -3.60 3.22
N THR A 96 2.12 -4.00 3.52
CA THR A 96 0.89 -3.69 2.79
C THR A 96 -0.32 -4.10 3.63
N ALA A 97 -1.43 -3.37 3.54
CA ALA A 97 -2.69 -3.74 4.17
C ALA A 97 -3.30 -5.03 3.60
N GLU A 98 -2.87 -5.47 2.43
CA GLU A 98 -3.24 -6.78 1.87
C GLU A 98 -3.03 -7.90 2.89
N VAL A 99 -1.92 -7.87 3.64
CA VAL A 99 -1.58 -8.92 4.62
C VAL A 99 -2.65 -9.10 5.69
N PRO A 100 -3.03 -8.09 6.48
CA PRO A 100 -4.07 -8.25 7.48
C PRO A 100 -5.46 -8.45 6.87
N ILE A 101 -5.82 -7.75 5.79
CA ILE A 101 -7.17 -7.81 5.23
C ILE A 101 -7.44 -9.18 4.61
N THR A 102 -6.51 -9.74 3.84
CA THR A 102 -6.67 -11.08 3.27
C THR A 102 -6.78 -12.15 4.36
N ASN A 103 -6.14 -11.94 5.52
CA ASN A 103 -6.20 -12.87 6.65
C ASN A 103 -7.45 -12.70 7.54
N MET A 104 -8.29 -11.69 7.32
CA MET A 104 -9.52 -11.50 8.11
C MET A 104 -10.45 -12.72 8.01
N HIS A 105 -10.53 -13.30 6.83
CA HIS A 105 -11.37 -14.47 6.57
C HIS A 105 -10.60 -15.80 6.62
N LYS A 106 -9.44 -15.80 7.23
CA LYS A 106 -8.67 -17.02 7.41
C LYS A 106 -9.45 -18.03 8.26
N ASP A 107 -9.45 -19.28 7.82
CA ASP A 107 -10.15 -20.38 8.48
C ASP A 107 -11.70 -20.21 8.50
N GLU A 108 -12.25 -19.34 7.64
CA GLU A 108 -13.68 -19.13 7.43
C GLU A 108 -14.13 -19.72 6.07
N ILE A 109 -15.37 -20.21 6.04
CA ILE A 109 -16.06 -20.58 4.80
C ILE A 109 -17.01 -19.46 4.45
N ILE A 110 -16.66 -18.71 3.40
CA ILE A 110 -17.49 -17.58 2.92
C ILE A 110 -18.61 -18.14 2.04
N SER A 111 -19.85 -17.78 2.36
CA SER A 111 -20.98 -18.12 1.49
C SER A 111 -20.89 -17.36 0.17
N GLU A 112 -21.13 -18.06 -0.96
CA GLU A 112 -21.17 -17.48 -2.30
C GLU A 112 -22.13 -16.27 -2.40
N LYS A 113 -23.23 -16.31 -1.65
CA LYS A 113 -24.23 -15.21 -1.60
C LYS A 113 -23.66 -13.89 -1.08
N ASN A 114 -22.54 -13.94 -0.37
CA ASN A 114 -21.89 -12.76 0.20
C ASN A 114 -20.84 -12.16 -0.75
N LEU A 115 -20.56 -12.81 -1.88
CA LEU A 115 -19.59 -12.32 -2.85
C LEU A 115 -20.22 -11.36 -3.87
N PRO A 116 -19.51 -10.34 -4.33
CA PRO A 116 -18.15 -9.97 -3.92
C PRO A 116 -18.11 -9.23 -2.58
N ILE A 117 -17.09 -9.51 -1.77
CA ILE A 117 -16.76 -8.71 -0.60
C ILE A 117 -15.66 -7.72 -1.00
N LYS A 118 -15.86 -6.44 -0.73
CA LYS A 118 -14.97 -5.35 -1.16
C LYS A 118 -14.51 -4.56 0.06
N TYR A 119 -13.20 -4.50 0.28
CA TYR A 119 -12.61 -3.74 1.38
C TYR A 119 -11.68 -2.65 0.88
N VAL A 120 -11.75 -1.47 1.50
CA VAL A 120 -10.78 -0.40 1.37
C VAL A 120 -10.12 -0.15 2.73
N SER A 121 -8.82 0.09 2.71
CA SER A 121 -8.08 0.28 3.96
C SER A 121 -6.93 1.26 3.79
N TYR A 122 -6.79 2.17 4.73
CA TYR A 122 -5.56 2.92 4.94
C TYR A 122 -4.62 2.15 5.86
N SER A 123 -3.35 2.14 5.54
CA SER A 123 -2.28 1.74 6.47
C SER A 123 -0.97 2.46 6.22
N ALA A 124 -0.19 2.63 7.28
CA ALA A 124 1.25 2.76 7.12
C ALA A 124 1.81 1.41 6.68
N CYS A 125 2.73 1.44 5.71
CA CYS A 125 3.42 0.27 5.17
C CYS A 125 4.91 0.39 5.45
N PHE A 126 5.54 -0.73 5.78
CA PHE A 126 6.94 -0.77 6.22
C PHE A 126 7.74 -1.75 5.37
N ARG A 127 8.81 -1.27 4.71
CA ARG A 127 9.68 -2.08 3.86
C ARG A 127 11.14 -1.73 4.12
N ARG A 128 12.00 -2.73 4.27
CA ARG A 128 13.44 -2.51 4.47
C ARG A 128 14.16 -2.11 3.19
N GLU A 129 13.55 -2.35 2.03
CA GLU A 129 14.13 -2.05 0.71
C GLU A 129 15.54 -2.63 0.52
N ALA A 130 15.78 -3.85 1.04
CA ALA A 130 17.10 -4.48 1.15
C ALA A 130 17.80 -4.67 -0.21
N GLY A 131 17.02 -4.83 -1.30
CA GLY A 131 17.55 -4.99 -2.65
C GLY A 131 17.75 -3.71 -3.47
N SER A 132 17.50 -2.53 -2.89
CA SER A 132 17.44 -1.26 -3.65
C SER A 132 18.75 -0.48 -3.76
N HIS A 133 19.89 -1.09 -3.51
CA HIS A 133 21.19 -0.42 -3.54
C HIS A 133 21.44 0.27 -4.90
N GLY A 134 21.55 1.61 -4.88
CA GLY A 134 21.86 2.44 -6.04
C GLY A 134 20.72 2.90 -6.92
N LYS A 135 19.46 2.51 -6.63
CA LYS A 135 18.27 2.96 -7.38
C LYS A 135 17.50 4.00 -6.57
N ASP A 136 17.48 5.25 -7.06
CA ASP A 136 16.62 6.36 -6.63
C ASP A 136 16.21 6.39 -5.12
N THR A 137 17.21 6.26 -4.23
CA THR A 137 17.01 6.30 -2.77
C THR A 137 16.78 7.73 -2.24
N ARG A 138 16.71 8.74 -3.14
CA ARG A 138 16.53 10.15 -2.75
C ARG A 138 15.08 10.59 -2.92
N GLY A 139 14.60 11.38 -1.96
CA GLY A 139 13.26 11.96 -1.98
C GLY A 139 12.17 10.99 -1.52
N LEU A 140 11.03 10.95 -2.22
CA LEU A 140 9.84 10.17 -1.85
C LEU A 140 9.62 8.89 -2.68
N LEU A 141 10.56 8.51 -3.55
CA LEU A 141 10.37 7.40 -4.48
C LEU A 141 10.45 6.04 -3.78
N ARG A 142 11.39 5.88 -2.83
CA ARG A 142 11.57 4.66 -2.05
C ARG A 142 11.74 5.01 -0.58
N LEU A 143 10.81 4.53 0.22
CA LEU A 143 10.73 4.84 1.65
C LEU A 143 10.60 3.56 2.45
N HIS A 144 11.23 3.56 3.63
CA HIS A 144 11.08 2.48 4.62
C HIS A 144 9.69 2.49 5.28
N GLN A 145 9.06 3.66 5.33
CA GLN A 145 7.69 3.85 5.78
C GLN A 145 6.96 4.75 4.80
N PHE A 146 5.78 4.35 4.34
CA PHE A 146 4.89 5.14 3.49
C PHE A 146 3.43 4.82 3.78
N ASN A 147 2.53 5.68 3.35
CA ASN A 147 1.10 5.50 3.49
C ASN A 147 0.49 4.93 2.21
N LYS A 148 -0.48 4.03 2.37
CA LYS A 148 -1.18 3.42 1.24
C LYS A 148 -2.66 3.23 1.55
N VAL A 149 -3.51 3.54 0.59
CA VAL A 149 -4.91 3.11 0.58
C VAL A 149 -5.00 1.89 -0.33
N GLU A 150 -5.42 0.78 0.23
CA GLU A 150 -5.44 -0.56 -0.39
C GLU A 150 -6.86 -0.98 -0.69
N LEU A 151 -7.07 -1.58 -1.86
CA LEU A 151 -8.33 -2.21 -2.25
C LEU A 151 -8.15 -3.73 -2.27
N VAL A 152 -9.00 -4.45 -1.57
CA VAL A 152 -9.01 -5.92 -1.57
C VAL A 152 -10.42 -6.42 -1.85
N GLN A 153 -10.55 -7.40 -2.76
CA GLN A 153 -11.83 -8.04 -3.06
C GLN A 153 -11.72 -9.56 -2.92
N PHE A 154 -12.74 -10.15 -2.31
CA PHE A 154 -12.99 -11.58 -2.35
C PHE A 154 -14.11 -11.82 -3.35
N VAL A 155 -13.85 -12.61 -4.38
CA VAL A 155 -14.71 -12.75 -5.53
C VAL A 155 -14.89 -14.22 -5.93
N HIS A 156 -15.93 -14.51 -6.69
CA HIS A 156 -16.08 -15.84 -7.29
C HIS A 156 -14.95 -16.09 -8.31
N PRO A 157 -14.30 -17.26 -8.32
CA PRO A 157 -13.17 -17.55 -9.20
C PRO A 157 -13.44 -17.26 -10.67
N GLU A 158 -14.63 -17.60 -11.16
CA GLU A 158 -15.01 -17.38 -12.58
C GLU A 158 -15.07 -15.91 -12.99
N SER A 159 -15.33 -15.00 -12.05
CA SER A 159 -15.38 -13.55 -12.29
C SER A 159 -14.09 -12.81 -11.95
N SER A 160 -13.04 -13.51 -11.51
CA SER A 160 -11.85 -12.89 -10.92
C SER A 160 -11.13 -11.91 -11.87
N TYR A 161 -10.99 -12.26 -13.15
CA TYR A 161 -10.34 -11.37 -14.12
C TYR A 161 -11.18 -10.14 -14.45
N GLU A 162 -12.51 -10.29 -14.57
CA GLU A 162 -13.41 -9.15 -14.76
C GLU A 162 -13.37 -8.20 -13.57
N ARG A 163 -13.34 -8.76 -12.36
CA ARG A 163 -13.23 -8.01 -11.11
C ARG A 163 -11.89 -7.31 -10.95
N LEU A 164 -10.80 -7.92 -11.44
CA LEU A 164 -9.50 -7.26 -11.49
C LEU A 164 -9.54 -6.01 -12.39
N GLU A 165 -10.14 -6.10 -13.58
CA GLU A 165 -10.30 -4.94 -14.47
C GLU A 165 -11.14 -3.83 -13.83
N GLN A 166 -12.21 -4.20 -13.08
CA GLN A 166 -12.98 -3.21 -12.34
C GLN A 166 -12.18 -2.58 -11.20
N LEU A 167 -11.40 -3.36 -10.45
CA LEU A 167 -10.54 -2.86 -9.38
C LEU A 167 -9.49 -1.87 -9.91
N VAL A 168 -8.93 -2.14 -11.10
CA VAL A 168 -8.03 -1.20 -11.78
C VAL A 168 -8.76 0.10 -12.10
N LYS A 169 -10.01 0.05 -12.62
CA LYS A 169 -10.81 1.25 -12.89
C LYS A 169 -11.10 2.05 -11.63
N ASP A 170 -11.45 1.36 -10.53
CA ASP A 170 -11.70 2.02 -9.24
C ASP A 170 -10.45 2.80 -8.77
N ALA A 171 -9.25 2.25 -8.99
CA ALA A 171 -7.99 2.94 -8.71
C ALA A 171 -7.69 4.09 -9.69
N GLU A 172 -7.98 3.91 -10.99
CA GLU A 172 -7.83 4.98 -12.00
C GLU A 172 -8.72 6.18 -11.70
N ASP A 173 -9.92 5.96 -11.16
CA ASP A 173 -10.88 7.03 -10.92
C ASP A 173 -10.39 8.05 -9.87
N ILE A 174 -9.55 7.62 -8.91
CA ILE A 174 -8.82 8.54 -8.03
C ILE A 174 -7.91 9.46 -8.85
N LEU A 175 -7.13 8.91 -9.78
CA LEU A 175 -6.17 9.67 -10.58
C LEU A 175 -6.88 10.64 -11.52
N LYS A 176 -7.99 10.21 -12.12
CA LYS A 176 -8.85 11.05 -12.98
C LYS A 176 -9.46 12.21 -12.21
N ALA A 177 -10.02 11.91 -11.03
CA ALA A 177 -10.64 12.92 -10.18
C ALA A 177 -9.65 13.97 -9.66
N LEU A 178 -8.40 13.56 -9.43
CA LEU A 178 -7.30 14.47 -9.07
C LEU A 178 -6.65 15.16 -10.29
N GLY A 179 -7.07 14.87 -11.51
CA GLY A 179 -6.50 15.42 -12.73
C GLY A 179 -5.04 15.02 -12.97
N LEU A 180 -4.63 13.86 -12.46
CA LEU A 180 -3.27 13.38 -12.59
C LEU A 180 -3.08 12.60 -13.89
N HIS A 181 -1.95 12.86 -14.57
CA HIS A 181 -1.56 12.07 -15.74
C HIS A 181 -1.03 10.71 -15.30
N TYR A 182 -1.56 9.65 -15.89
CA TYR A 182 -1.15 8.27 -15.61
C TYR A 182 -1.24 7.40 -16.86
N ARG A 183 -0.75 6.19 -16.76
CA ARG A 183 -0.96 5.12 -17.75
C ARG A 183 -1.05 3.78 -17.03
N VAL A 184 -1.92 2.92 -17.51
CA VAL A 184 -1.99 1.52 -17.11
C VAL A 184 -0.99 0.73 -17.94
N ILE A 185 -0.21 -0.11 -17.30
CA ILE A 185 0.77 -0.99 -17.96
C ILE A 185 0.51 -2.43 -17.55
N ASN A 186 0.62 -3.35 -18.52
CA ASN A 186 0.70 -4.77 -18.20
C ASN A 186 2.15 -5.10 -17.83
N LEU A 187 2.33 -5.79 -16.72
CA LEU A 187 3.64 -6.25 -16.30
C LEU A 187 4.13 -7.37 -17.23
N CYS A 188 5.42 -7.37 -17.54
CA CYS A 188 6.02 -8.50 -18.21
C CYS A 188 6.20 -9.68 -17.23
N THR A 189 6.37 -10.87 -17.77
CA THR A 189 6.48 -12.10 -16.95
C THR A 189 7.62 -12.07 -15.95
N GLY A 190 8.69 -11.31 -16.23
CA GLY A 190 9.82 -11.13 -15.32
C GLY A 190 9.51 -10.27 -14.10
N ASP A 191 8.49 -9.42 -14.18
CA ASP A 191 8.07 -8.51 -13.11
C ASP A 191 6.84 -9.00 -12.35
N LEU A 192 6.17 -10.06 -12.85
CA LEU A 192 5.05 -10.66 -12.14
C LEU A 192 5.50 -11.33 -10.85
N SER A 193 4.81 -11.01 -9.76
CA SER A 193 4.99 -11.73 -8.51
C SER A 193 4.55 -13.19 -8.65
N PHE A 194 5.19 -14.11 -7.91
CA PHE A 194 4.80 -15.52 -7.91
C PHE A 194 3.38 -15.77 -7.39
N SER A 195 2.79 -14.82 -6.71
CA SER A 195 1.40 -14.86 -6.21
C SER A 195 0.41 -14.19 -7.16
N ALA A 196 0.86 -13.57 -8.25
CA ALA A 196 0.02 -12.88 -9.21
C ALA A 196 -0.22 -13.74 -10.46
N ALA A 197 -1.45 -13.66 -10.99
CA ALA A 197 -1.83 -14.32 -12.24
C ALA A 197 -1.86 -13.35 -13.44
N LYS A 198 -1.92 -12.04 -13.17
CA LYS A 198 -1.92 -10.97 -14.15
C LYS A 198 -1.35 -9.69 -13.53
#